data_19aa4ae522e12390d3a4ee4b78949f44
#
_entry.id   19aa4ae522e12390d3a4ee4b78949f44
#
_cell.length_a   1.000
_cell.length_b   1.000
_cell.length_c   1.000
_cell.angle_alpha   90.00
_cell.angle_beta   90.00
_cell.angle_gamma   90.00
#
_symmetry.space_group_name_H-M   'P 1'
#
loop_
_entity.id
_entity.type
_entity.pdbx_description
1 polymer ?
#
loop_
_entity_poly.entity_id
_entity_poly.type
_entity_poly.pdbx_seq_one_letter_code
_entity_poly.pdbx_strand_id
1 'polypeptide(L)'
;FEFLSRLIPLNLLLKHIDNEVYVESMLFGCAGFLEKDFEEDYPSLLKRDFKMLKSKFGLKVMPVSNWKFLRLRPPNFPTIRIAQLARIIINNGNMFSKIRDSIGLDEIMQLFDVELNSYWDNHFQFDKVSNAAKRKSLGKSAIDSILINAIVPMLFYYGQFHLLESYKERAMTYLENIEAEDNVIIRNFNGCGVVFQNAFQTQAALFMYKYYCRRRRCLECRIYLLLSKRNSS
;
A
#
# COMPACT_ATOMS: atom_id res chain seq x y z
N PHE A 1 5.33 7.10 1.93
CA PHE A 1 4.03 7.20 2.61
C PHE A 1 4.17 7.32 4.12
N GLU A 2 5.06 6.59 4.78
CA GLU A 2 5.26 6.68 6.23
C GLU A 2 5.49 8.14 6.71
N PHE A 3 6.34 8.91 6.04
CA PHE A 3 6.52 10.33 6.37
C PHE A 3 5.22 11.13 6.20
N LEU A 4 4.48 10.90 5.11
CA LEU A 4 3.23 11.61 4.86
C LEU A 4 2.19 11.35 5.95
N SER A 5 2.06 10.11 6.41
CA SER A 5 1.12 9.73 7.48
C SER A 5 1.42 10.40 8.83
N ARG A 6 2.67 10.80 9.06
CA ARG A 6 3.08 11.54 10.27
C ARG A 6 2.82 13.05 10.18
N LEU A 7 2.60 13.58 8.97
CA LEU A 7 2.38 15.00 8.74
C LEU A 7 0.90 15.38 8.78
N ILE A 8 0.00 14.44 8.52
CA ILE A 8 -1.43 14.70 8.44
C ILE A 8 -2.14 13.76 9.43
N PRO A 9 -2.73 14.30 10.50
CA PRO A 9 -3.58 13.49 11.38
C PRO A 9 -4.77 12.90 10.64
N LEU A 10 -4.97 11.59 10.72
CA LEU A 10 -6.08 10.92 10.04
C LEU A 10 -7.43 11.55 10.40
N ASN A 11 -7.64 11.93 11.66
CA ASN A 11 -8.86 12.58 12.12
C ASN A 11 -9.14 13.90 11.38
N LEU A 12 -8.10 14.61 10.91
CA LEU A 12 -8.27 15.82 10.13
C LEU A 12 -8.81 15.50 8.73
N LEU A 13 -8.29 14.46 8.08
CA LEU A 13 -8.80 13.99 6.79
C LEU A 13 -10.26 13.52 6.91
N LEU A 14 -10.57 12.75 7.96
CA LEU A 14 -11.92 12.23 8.19
C LEU A 14 -12.95 13.33 8.48
N LYS A 15 -12.56 14.45 9.11
CA LYS A 15 -13.43 15.62 9.32
C LYS A 15 -13.79 16.34 8.02
N HIS A 16 -13.00 16.16 6.98
CA HIS A 16 -13.18 16.83 5.68
C HIS A 16 -13.52 15.86 4.56
N ILE A 17 -13.99 14.65 4.90
CA ILE A 17 -14.24 13.58 3.94
C ILE A 17 -15.30 13.94 2.91
N ASP A 18 -16.26 14.79 3.27
CA ASP A 18 -17.31 15.27 2.37
C ASP A 18 -16.82 16.32 1.36
N ASN A 19 -15.60 16.79 1.52
CA ASN A 19 -14.94 17.71 0.58
C ASN A 19 -13.68 17.06 -0.01
N GLU A 20 -13.87 16.39 -1.14
CA GLU A 20 -12.79 15.66 -1.83
C GLU A 20 -11.57 16.55 -2.12
N VAL A 21 -11.82 17.80 -2.56
CA VAL A 21 -10.76 18.75 -2.88
C VAL A 21 -9.91 19.07 -1.66
N TYR A 22 -10.48 19.13 -0.46
CA TYR A 22 -9.73 19.39 0.76
C TYR A 22 -8.86 18.19 1.16
N VAL A 23 -9.38 16.97 1.03
CA VAL A 23 -8.60 15.74 1.30
C VAL A 23 -7.42 15.64 0.33
N GLU A 24 -7.67 15.85 -0.97
CA GLU A 24 -6.62 15.83 -1.99
C GLU A 24 -5.61 16.97 -1.77
N SER A 25 -6.08 18.18 -1.47
CA SER A 25 -5.21 19.33 -1.17
C SER A 25 -4.29 19.07 0.01
N MET A 26 -4.78 18.49 1.10
CA MET A 26 -3.97 18.15 2.26
C MET A 26 -2.92 17.09 1.92
N LEU A 27 -3.32 16.03 1.23
CA LEU A 27 -2.41 14.93 0.87
C LEU A 27 -1.33 15.37 -0.10
N PHE A 28 -1.69 16.02 -1.21
CA PHE A 28 -0.72 16.51 -2.19
C PHE A 28 0.13 17.66 -1.66
N GLY A 29 -0.46 18.54 -0.87
CA GLY A 29 0.24 19.67 -0.29
C GLY A 29 1.27 19.26 0.75
N CYS A 30 0.91 18.41 1.71
CA CYS A 30 1.87 17.88 2.69
C CYS A 30 2.94 16.99 2.04
N ALA A 31 2.61 16.34 0.91
CA ALA A 31 3.57 15.61 0.10
C ALA A 31 4.54 16.52 -0.69
N GLY A 32 4.35 17.85 -0.67
CA GLY A 32 5.21 18.83 -1.33
C GLY A 32 4.93 19.02 -2.81
N PHE A 33 3.87 18.40 -3.35
CA PHE A 33 3.58 18.50 -4.79
C PHE A 33 2.90 19.80 -5.20
N LEU A 34 2.42 20.62 -4.26
CA LEU A 34 1.70 21.87 -4.54
C LEU A 34 2.54 23.16 -4.31
N GLU A 35 3.86 23.05 -4.21
CA GLU A 35 4.71 24.23 -3.96
C GLU A 35 4.99 25.07 -5.20
N LYS A 36 5.01 24.48 -6.39
CA LYS A 36 5.20 25.20 -7.67
C LYS A 36 3.90 25.86 -8.17
N ASP A 37 4.00 26.73 -9.15
CA ASP A 37 2.84 27.23 -9.89
C ASP A 37 2.40 26.22 -10.96
N PHE A 38 1.12 26.25 -11.31
CA PHE A 38 0.49 25.32 -12.23
C PHE A 38 -0.22 26.08 -13.34
N GLU A 39 -0.25 25.48 -14.53
CA GLU A 39 -0.95 26.01 -15.69
C GLU A 39 -2.42 25.53 -15.72
N GLU A 40 -2.71 24.36 -15.17
CA GLU A 40 -4.03 23.74 -15.19
C GLU A 40 -4.86 24.10 -13.94
N ASP A 41 -6.18 24.17 -14.11
CA ASP A 41 -7.12 24.60 -13.05
C ASP A 41 -7.13 23.67 -11.84
N TYR A 42 -7.10 22.36 -12.06
CA TYR A 42 -7.22 21.37 -10.97
C TYR A 42 -6.06 21.46 -9.97
N PRO A 43 -4.78 21.38 -10.37
CA PRO A 43 -3.68 21.53 -9.40
C PRO A 43 -3.61 22.95 -8.81
N SER A 44 -4.01 23.98 -9.55
CA SER A 44 -4.11 25.36 -9.06
C SER A 44 -5.16 25.49 -7.95
N LEU A 45 -6.31 24.85 -8.11
CA LEU A 45 -7.36 24.75 -7.09
C LEU A 45 -6.83 24.06 -5.82
N LEU A 46 -6.18 22.89 -5.98
CA LEU A 46 -5.60 22.16 -4.85
C LEU A 46 -4.56 23.01 -4.09
N LYS A 47 -3.69 23.75 -4.82
CA LYS A 47 -2.70 24.63 -4.23
C LYS A 47 -3.32 25.77 -3.42
N ARG A 48 -4.35 26.42 -3.98
CA ARG A 48 -5.07 27.51 -3.31
C ARG A 48 -5.67 27.03 -1.98
N ASP A 49 -6.38 25.92 -2.03
CA ASP A 49 -7.09 25.37 -0.88
C ASP A 49 -6.09 24.82 0.16
N PHE A 50 -4.99 24.20 -0.29
CA PHE A 50 -3.92 23.78 0.61
C PHE A 50 -3.28 24.96 1.36
N LYS A 51 -3.06 26.11 0.73
CA LYS A 51 -2.51 27.30 1.40
C LYS A 51 -3.37 27.73 2.59
N MET A 52 -4.68 27.73 2.41
CA MET A 52 -5.65 28.01 3.48
C MET A 52 -5.62 26.94 4.59
N LEU A 53 -5.68 25.67 4.21
CA LEU A 53 -5.69 24.53 5.14
C LEU A 53 -4.38 24.44 5.93
N LYS A 54 -3.23 24.67 5.27
CA LYS A 54 -1.90 24.72 5.89
C LYS A 54 -1.84 25.76 7.00
N SER A 55 -2.33 26.98 6.72
CA SER A 55 -2.37 28.06 7.73
C SER A 55 -3.31 27.74 8.87
N LYS A 56 -4.51 27.22 8.56
CA LYS A 56 -5.54 26.91 9.56
C LYS A 56 -5.16 25.79 10.52
N PHE A 57 -4.48 24.75 10.02
CA PHE A 57 -4.19 23.54 10.78
C PHE A 57 -2.70 23.34 11.10
N GLY A 58 -1.83 24.30 10.74
CA GLY A 58 -0.40 24.21 10.99
C GLY A 58 0.28 23.04 10.27
N LEU A 59 -0.20 22.68 9.06
CA LEU A 59 0.30 21.53 8.33
C LEU A 59 1.75 21.73 7.87
N LYS A 60 2.55 20.67 7.99
CA LYS A 60 3.94 20.65 7.54
C LYS A 60 4.04 20.01 6.17
N VAL A 61 5.04 20.45 5.41
CA VAL A 61 5.31 19.97 4.04
C VAL A 61 6.61 19.20 4.04
N MET A 62 6.61 18.04 3.40
CA MET A 62 7.83 17.26 3.17
C MET A 62 8.49 17.65 1.84
N PRO A 63 9.82 17.60 1.73
CA PRO A 63 10.50 17.85 0.46
C PRO A 63 10.08 16.87 -0.64
N VAL A 64 9.81 17.38 -1.85
CA VAL A 64 9.49 16.55 -3.04
C VAL A 64 10.60 15.53 -3.34
N SER A 65 11.86 15.85 -3.01
CA SER A 65 13.00 14.95 -3.17
C SER A 65 12.89 13.64 -2.41
N ASN A 66 12.00 13.54 -1.43
CA ASN A 66 11.71 12.27 -0.72
C ASN A 66 10.93 11.28 -1.60
N TRP A 67 10.36 11.74 -2.70
CA TRP A 67 9.64 10.90 -3.65
C TRP A 67 10.54 10.47 -4.79
N LYS A 68 10.46 9.18 -5.14
CA LYS A 68 11.22 8.61 -6.26
C LYS A 68 10.28 8.38 -7.44
N PHE A 69 10.60 8.98 -8.59
CA PHE A 69 9.92 8.74 -9.86
C PHE A 69 10.77 7.89 -10.80
N LEU A 70 12.09 7.98 -10.65
CA LEU A 70 13.03 7.27 -11.50
C LEU A 70 12.87 5.75 -11.36
N ARG A 71 12.86 5.04 -12.50
CA ARG A 71 12.67 3.59 -12.63
C ARG A 71 11.30 3.07 -12.21
N LEU A 72 10.32 3.94 -12.00
CA LEU A 72 8.93 3.55 -11.80
C LEU A 72 8.16 3.62 -13.12
N ARG A 73 7.25 2.67 -13.32
CA ARG A 73 6.23 2.79 -14.37
C ARG A 73 5.23 3.88 -13.98
N PRO A 74 4.72 4.69 -14.94
CA PRO A 74 3.82 5.81 -14.62
C PRO A 74 2.64 5.47 -13.70
N PRO A 75 1.96 4.31 -13.83
CA PRO A 75 0.88 3.95 -12.90
C PRO A 75 1.33 3.80 -11.44
N ASN A 76 2.63 3.69 -11.18
CA ASN A 76 3.20 3.60 -9.84
C ASN A 76 3.81 4.92 -9.35
N PHE A 77 3.62 6.02 -10.07
CA PHE A 77 4.12 7.32 -9.63
C PHE A 77 3.49 7.72 -8.28
N PRO A 78 4.25 8.39 -7.42
CA PRO A 78 3.76 8.86 -6.13
C PRO A 78 2.47 9.69 -6.24
N THR A 79 2.35 10.51 -7.27
CA THR A 79 1.15 11.30 -7.56
C THR A 79 -0.09 10.44 -7.74
N ILE A 80 -0.01 9.38 -8.55
CA ILE A 80 -1.12 8.42 -8.73
C ILE A 80 -1.42 7.68 -7.43
N ARG A 81 -0.39 7.26 -6.70
CA ARG A 81 -0.59 6.56 -5.42
C ARG A 81 -1.21 7.44 -4.34
N ILE A 82 -0.92 8.75 -4.33
CA ILE A 82 -1.56 9.72 -3.44
C ILE A 82 -3.02 9.94 -3.85
N ALA A 83 -3.31 10.08 -5.14
CA ALA A 83 -4.68 10.19 -5.63
C ALA A 83 -5.51 8.95 -5.25
N GLN A 84 -4.95 7.74 -5.42
CA GLN A 84 -5.59 6.49 -4.99
C GLN A 84 -5.85 6.48 -3.47
N LEU A 85 -4.86 6.88 -2.67
CA LEU A 85 -5.02 6.98 -1.21
C LEU A 85 -6.12 7.97 -0.82
N ALA A 86 -6.17 9.14 -1.48
CA ALA A 86 -7.22 10.13 -1.25
C ALA A 86 -8.61 9.50 -1.47
N ARG A 87 -8.82 8.83 -2.60
CA ARG A 87 -10.10 8.18 -2.93
C ARG A 87 -10.45 7.04 -1.98
N ILE A 88 -9.47 6.25 -1.56
CA ILE A 88 -9.69 5.20 -0.55
C ILE A 88 -10.19 5.82 0.76
N ILE A 89 -9.58 6.92 1.21
CA ILE A 89 -10.00 7.61 2.44
C ILE A 89 -11.40 8.20 2.27
N ILE A 90 -11.66 8.88 1.16
CA ILE A 90 -12.95 9.53 0.87
C ILE A 90 -14.09 8.49 0.83
N ASN A 91 -13.89 7.37 0.12
CA ASN A 91 -14.93 6.37 -0.06
C ASN A 91 -15.18 5.52 1.19
N ASN A 92 -14.15 5.35 2.02
CA ASN A 92 -14.24 4.37 3.12
C ASN A 92 -14.31 4.98 4.51
N GLY A 93 -13.87 6.21 4.71
CA GLY A 93 -13.86 6.82 6.03
C GLY A 93 -12.99 6.04 7.02
N ASN A 94 -13.57 5.50 8.07
CA ASN A 94 -12.87 4.67 9.05
C ASN A 94 -12.61 3.26 8.51
N MET A 95 -11.58 3.14 7.71
CA MET A 95 -11.15 1.90 7.07
C MET A 95 -10.83 0.78 8.06
N PHE A 96 -10.26 1.12 9.22
CA PHE A 96 -9.94 0.13 10.24
C PHE A 96 -11.19 -0.62 10.73
N SER A 97 -12.28 0.10 11.04
CA SER A 97 -13.53 -0.54 11.46
C SER A 97 -14.10 -1.43 10.36
N LYS A 98 -14.12 -0.96 9.11
CA LYS A 98 -14.60 -1.75 7.97
C LYS A 98 -13.80 -3.06 7.83
N ILE A 99 -12.47 -3.00 7.87
CA ILE A 99 -11.61 -4.19 7.77
C ILE A 99 -11.80 -5.12 8.98
N ARG A 100 -11.92 -4.56 10.18
CA ARG A 100 -12.16 -5.34 11.39
C ARG A 100 -13.48 -6.10 11.33
N ASP A 101 -14.53 -5.46 10.82
CA ASP A 101 -15.88 -5.97 10.82
C ASP A 101 -16.21 -6.82 9.56
N SER A 102 -15.40 -6.71 8.49
CA SER A 102 -15.52 -7.55 7.29
C SER A 102 -15.17 -9.00 7.60
N ILE A 103 -15.96 -9.92 7.04
CA ILE A 103 -15.76 -11.37 7.21
C ILE A 103 -14.95 -11.93 6.05
N GLY A 104 -15.25 -11.52 4.81
CA GLY A 104 -14.66 -12.03 3.59
C GLY A 104 -13.48 -11.20 3.08
N LEU A 105 -12.53 -11.86 2.41
CA LEU A 105 -11.42 -11.19 1.73
C LEU A 105 -11.92 -10.27 0.61
N ASP A 106 -12.94 -10.69 -0.13
CA ASP A 106 -13.52 -9.93 -1.24
C ASP A 106 -14.13 -8.60 -0.78
N GLU A 107 -14.76 -8.57 0.40
CA GLU A 107 -15.28 -7.33 0.99
C GLU A 107 -14.15 -6.33 1.24
N ILE A 108 -13.01 -6.81 1.73
CA ILE A 108 -11.84 -5.96 1.97
C ILE A 108 -11.23 -5.50 0.65
N MET A 109 -11.16 -6.37 -0.36
CA MET A 109 -10.64 -6.00 -1.68
C MET A 109 -11.49 -4.91 -2.35
N GLN A 110 -12.81 -4.93 -2.19
CA GLN A 110 -13.71 -3.90 -2.70
C GLN A 110 -13.45 -2.50 -2.10
N LEU A 111 -12.91 -2.41 -0.88
CA LEU A 111 -12.53 -1.10 -0.30
C LEU A 111 -11.43 -0.40 -1.10
N PHE A 112 -10.69 -1.13 -1.92
CA PHE A 112 -9.61 -0.62 -2.77
C PHE A 112 -10.03 -0.43 -4.24
N ASP A 113 -11.25 -0.81 -4.61
CA ASP A 113 -11.79 -0.53 -5.94
C ASP A 113 -12.30 0.91 -5.99
N VAL A 114 -11.41 1.82 -6.34
CA VAL A 114 -11.66 3.26 -6.34
C VAL A 114 -11.42 3.87 -7.71
N GLU A 115 -12.27 4.82 -8.07
CA GLU A 115 -12.13 5.66 -9.25
C GLU A 115 -11.48 6.99 -8.88
N LEU A 116 -10.46 7.38 -9.63
CA LEU A 116 -9.80 8.66 -9.43
C LEU A 116 -10.63 9.80 -10.05
N ASN A 117 -10.32 11.03 -9.66
CA ASN A 117 -10.81 12.21 -10.36
C ASN A 117 -10.44 12.15 -11.86
N SER A 118 -11.33 12.63 -12.73
CA SER A 118 -11.16 12.61 -14.20
C SER A 118 -9.89 13.28 -14.69
N TYR A 119 -9.33 14.21 -13.91
CA TYR A 119 -8.02 14.80 -14.19
C TYR A 119 -6.94 13.72 -14.38
N TRP A 120 -6.96 12.68 -13.58
CA TRP A 120 -5.98 11.60 -13.62
C TRP A 120 -6.15 10.63 -14.81
N ASP A 121 -7.23 10.72 -15.57
CA ASP A 121 -7.43 9.82 -16.72
C ASP A 121 -6.32 9.99 -17.77
N ASN A 122 -5.90 11.23 -18.00
CA ASN A 122 -4.84 11.58 -18.94
C ASN A 122 -3.60 12.21 -18.30
N HIS A 123 -3.47 12.18 -16.95
CA HIS A 123 -2.31 12.68 -16.24
C HIS A 123 -1.67 11.62 -15.34
N PHE A 124 -0.34 11.59 -15.28
CA PHE A 124 0.44 10.87 -14.28
C PHE A 124 1.18 11.80 -13.31
N GLN A 125 1.32 13.05 -13.69
CA GLN A 125 1.87 14.16 -12.90
C GLN A 125 1.09 15.42 -13.24
N PHE A 126 1.09 16.39 -12.35
CA PHE A 126 0.46 17.69 -12.59
C PHE A 126 1.10 18.39 -13.79
N ASP A 127 0.29 19.04 -14.61
CA ASP A 127 0.64 19.75 -15.84
C ASP A 127 1.38 18.88 -16.89
N LYS A 128 1.18 17.56 -16.86
CA LYS A 128 1.81 16.67 -17.84
C LYS A 128 0.77 15.71 -18.43
N VAL A 129 0.17 16.14 -19.52
CA VAL A 129 -0.81 15.35 -20.28
C VAL A 129 -0.12 14.13 -20.88
N SER A 130 -0.75 12.98 -20.76
CA SER A 130 -0.37 11.72 -21.39
C SER A 130 -1.22 11.47 -22.63
N ASN A 131 -0.59 11.00 -23.71
CA ASN A 131 -1.27 10.72 -24.98
C ASN A 131 -2.30 9.57 -24.91
N ALA A 132 -2.34 8.80 -23.84
CA ALA A 132 -3.28 7.70 -23.64
C ALA A 132 -4.13 7.95 -22.39
N ALA A 133 -5.40 8.22 -22.60
CA ALA A 133 -6.38 8.21 -21.52
C ALA A 133 -6.56 6.77 -21.00
N LYS A 134 -6.36 6.54 -19.72
CA LYS A 134 -6.55 5.25 -19.08
C LYS A 134 -6.98 5.43 -17.63
N ARG A 135 -8.07 4.76 -17.27
CA ARG A 135 -8.49 4.67 -15.86
C ARG A 135 -7.36 4.09 -15.00
N LYS A 136 -7.07 4.73 -13.89
CA LYS A 136 -5.93 4.42 -13.01
C LYS A 136 -6.38 3.84 -11.68
N SER A 137 -7.09 2.71 -11.74
CA SER A 137 -7.45 1.92 -10.54
C SER A 137 -6.24 1.19 -9.96
N LEU A 138 -6.36 0.73 -8.73
CA LEU A 138 -5.41 -0.21 -8.14
C LEU A 138 -5.56 -1.57 -8.84
N GLY A 139 -4.47 -2.07 -9.40
CA GLY A 139 -4.45 -3.44 -9.94
C GLY A 139 -4.41 -4.49 -8.82
N LYS A 140 -4.90 -5.71 -9.10
CA LYS A 140 -4.94 -6.83 -8.16
C LYS A 140 -3.63 -7.01 -7.40
N SER A 141 -2.50 -7.06 -8.07
CA SER A 141 -1.17 -7.23 -7.42
C SER A 141 -0.82 -6.11 -6.42
N ALA A 142 -1.31 -4.88 -6.63
CA ALA A 142 -1.11 -3.80 -5.68
C ALA A 142 -2.02 -3.96 -4.44
N ILE A 143 -3.26 -4.42 -4.65
CA ILE A 143 -4.20 -4.73 -3.59
C ILE A 143 -3.66 -5.90 -2.76
N ASP A 144 -3.23 -7.00 -3.41
CA ASP A 144 -2.63 -8.15 -2.73
C ASP A 144 -1.42 -7.74 -1.88
N SER A 145 -0.57 -6.85 -2.42
CA SER A 145 0.58 -6.32 -1.67
C SER A 145 0.14 -5.51 -0.43
N ILE A 146 -0.94 -4.74 -0.50
CA ILE A 146 -1.50 -4.02 0.66
C ILE A 146 -2.07 -5.02 1.68
N LEU A 147 -2.81 -6.02 1.21
CA LEU A 147 -3.37 -7.06 2.07
C LEU A 147 -2.27 -7.80 2.83
N ILE A 148 -1.27 -8.30 2.14
CA ILE A 148 -0.17 -9.09 2.71
C ILE A 148 0.67 -8.26 3.69
N ASN A 149 1.01 -7.01 3.33
CA ASN A 149 2.00 -6.23 4.08
C ASN A 149 1.41 -5.25 5.10
N ALA A 150 0.11 -4.98 5.05
CA ALA A 150 -0.54 -4.04 5.96
C ALA A 150 -1.75 -4.65 6.67
N ILE A 151 -2.73 -5.16 5.93
CA ILE A 151 -4.02 -5.59 6.49
C ILE A 151 -3.86 -6.86 7.34
N VAL A 152 -3.23 -7.89 6.80
CA VAL A 152 -3.03 -9.17 7.50
C VAL A 152 -2.21 -8.98 8.78
N PRO A 153 -1.03 -8.31 8.76
CA PRO A 153 -0.28 -8.05 10.00
C PRO A 153 -1.07 -7.22 11.02
N MET A 154 -1.86 -6.26 10.56
CA MET A 154 -2.69 -5.43 11.44
C MET A 154 -3.78 -6.27 12.12
N LEU A 155 -4.50 -7.10 11.37
CA LEU A 155 -5.53 -7.99 11.93
C LEU A 155 -4.94 -9.02 12.90
N PHE A 156 -3.80 -9.62 12.53
CA PHE A 156 -3.10 -10.56 13.39
C PHE A 156 -2.67 -9.90 14.70
N TYR A 157 -2.07 -8.71 14.61
CA TYR A 157 -1.66 -7.93 15.79
C TYR A 157 -2.86 -7.52 16.65
N TYR A 158 -3.97 -7.10 16.01
CA TYR A 158 -5.21 -6.79 16.72
C TYR A 158 -5.72 -8.00 17.51
N GLY A 159 -5.78 -9.16 16.88
CA GLY A 159 -6.15 -10.42 17.55
C GLY A 159 -5.20 -10.79 18.70
N GLN A 160 -3.90 -10.61 18.49
CA GLN A 160 -2.89 -10.85 19.51
C GLN A 160 -3.05 -9.90 20.72
N PHE A 161 -3.24 -8.61 20.45
CA PHE A 161 -3.33 -7.58 21.49
C PHE A 161 -4.61 -7.72 22.35
N HIS A 162 -5.73 -8.07 21.72
CA HIS A 162 -7.03 -8.23 22.36
C HIS A 162 -7.34 -9.66 22.81
N LEU A 163 -6.40 -10.60 22.63
CA LEU A 163 -6.57 -12.02 22.94
C LEU A 163 -7.76 -12.66 22.19
N LEU A 164 -7.99 -12.24 20.96
CA LEU A 164 -9.07 -12.70 20.08
C LEU A 164 -8.51 -13.62 18.99
N GLU A 165 -8.55 -14.93 19.19
CA GLU A 165 -7.97 -15.93 18.29
C GLU A 165 -8.59 -15.87 16.89
N SER A 166 -9.89 -15.62 16.78
CA SER A 166 -10.63 -15.53 15.51
C SER A 166 -10.04 -14.52 14.52
N TYR A 167 -9.46 -13.41 15.00
CA TYR A 167 -8.78 -12.42 14.12
C TYR A 167 -7.43 -12.92 13.61
N LYS A 168 -6.72 -13.70 14.41
CA LYS A 168 -5.45 -14.31 13.98
C LYS A 168 -5.69 -15.40 12.94
N GLU A 169 -6.67 -16.27 13.19
CA GLU A 169 -7.10 -17.31 12.25
C GLU A 169 -7.55 -16.69 10.93
N ARG A 170 -8.39 -15.64 10.99
CA ARG A 170 -8.84 -14.93 9.80
C ARG A 170 -7.67 -14.31 9.02
N ALA A 171 -6.70 -13.69 9.70
CA ALA A 171 -5.51 -13.15 9.08
C ALA A 171 -4.69 -14.22 8.34
N MET A 172 -4.56 -15.41 8.93
CA MET A 172 -3.88 -16.55 8.29
C MET A 172 -4.66 -17.08 7.09
N THR A 173 -5.97 -17.24 7.22
CA THR A 173 -6.87 -17.66 6.13
C THR A 173 -6.81 -16.70 4.93
N TYR A 174 -6.67 -15.39 5.18
CA TYR A 174 -6.49 -14.42 4.10
C TYR A 174 -5.19 -14.67 3.32
N LEU A 175 -4.08 -14.95 3.99
CA LEU A 175 -2.83 -15.31 3.30
C LEU A 175 -2.94 -16.60 2.49
N GLU A 176 -3.73 -17.57 2.95
CA GLU A 176 -3.96 -18.83 2.23
C GLU A 176 -4.81 -18.63 0.96
N ASN A 177 -5.69 -17.62 0.96
CA ASN A 177 -6.57 -17.30 -0.17
C ASN A 177 -5.97 -16.29 -1.16
N ILE A 178 -4.88 -15.60 -0.81
CA ILE A 178 -4.16 -14.71 -1.72
C ILE A 178 -3.16 -15.54 -2.54
N GLU A 179 -3.08 -15.27 -3.84
CA GLU A 179 -2.13 -15.93 -4.74
C GLU A 179 -0.67 -15.76 -4.28
N ALA A 180 0.15 -16.74 -4.63
CA ALA A 180 1.59 -16.68 -4.37
C ALA A 180 2.23 -15.41 -4.96
N GLU A 181 3.07 -14.73 -4.18
CA GLU A 181 3.77 -13.54 -4.66
C GLU A 181 4.77 -13.90 -5.76
N ASP A 182 4.90 -13.04 -6.77
CA ASP A 182 5.94 -13.12 -7.79
C ASP A 182 7.02 -12.06 -7.54
N ASN A 183 8.15 -12.50 -6.99
CA ASN A 183 9.33 -11.68 -6.81
C ASN A 183 10.62 -12.50 -7.06
N VAL A 184 11.75 -11.82 -7.13
CA VAL A 184 13.04 -12.46 -7.44
C VAL A 184 13.38 -13.62 -6.50
N ILE A 185 13.05 -13.48 -5.20
CA ILE A 185 13.37 -14.50 -4.20
C ILE A 185 12.52 -15.75 -4.45
N ILE A 186 11.22 -15.56 -4.65
CA ILE A 186 10.28 -16.65 -4.94
C ILE A 186 10.63 -17.34 -6.24
N ARG A 187 10.96 -16.58 -7.30
CA ARG A 187 11.43 -17.16 -8.57
C ARG A 187 12.71 -18.00 -8.40
N ASN A 188 13.62 -17.59 -7.53
CA ASN A 188 14.82 -18.38 -7.23
C ASN A 188 14.47 -19.71 -6.55
N PHE A 189 13.53 -19.72 -5.61
CA PHE A 189 13.02 -20.95 -5.01
C PHE A 189 12.31 -21.85 -6.04
N ASN A 190 11.51 -21.27 -6.92
CA ASN A 190 10.85 -22.00 -8.01
C ASN A 190 11.89 -22.64 -8.95
N GLY A 191 13.01 -21.94 -9.24
CA GLY A 191 14.14 -22.48 -10.00
C GLY A 191 14.84 -23.66 -9.32
N CYS A 192 14.68 -23.81 -8.00
CA CYS A 192 15.15 -24.97 -7.24
C CYS A 192 14.06 -26.08 -7.11
N GLY A 193 12.95 -25.98 -7.84
CA GLY A 193 11.88 -26.98 -7.83
C GLY A 193 10.83 -26.81 -6.70
N VAL A 194 10.86 -25.70 -5.96
CA VAL A 194 9.86 -25.41 -4.92
C VAL A 194 8.72 -24.63 -5.55
N VAL A 195 7.48 -25.13 -5.45
CA VAL A 195 6.26 -24.47 -5.94
C VAL A 195 5.45 -23.97 -4.77
N PHE A 196 5.03 -22.70 -4.83
CA PHE A 196 4.20 -22.07 -3.83
C PHE A 196 2.78 -21.85 -4.38
N GLN A 197 1.77 -22.18 -3.58
CA GLN A 197 0.38 -22.10 -3.99
C GLN A 197 -0.29 -20.77 -3.58
N ASN A 198 0.18 -20.14 -2.50
CA ASN A 198 -0.46 -18.97 -1.92
C ASN A 198 0.54 -18.04 -1.21
N ALA A 199 0.04 -16.88 -0.77
CA ALA A 199 0.83 -15.88 -0.07
C ALA A 199 1.36 -16.36 1.28
N PHE A 200 0.65 -17.22 1.99
CA PHE A 200 1.11 -17.80 3.24
C PHE A 200 2.46 -18.51 3.07
N GLN A 201 2.54 -19.36 2.03
CA GLN A 201 3.76 -20.10 1.73
C GLN A 201 4.89 -19.19 1.23
N THR A 202 4.58 -18.17 0.40
CA THR A 202 5.61 -17.24 -0.06
C THR A 202 6.13 -16.35 1.07
N GLN A 203 5.29 -15.90 1.99
CA GLN A 203 5.71 -15.14 3.15
C GLN A 203 6.60 -15.98 4.09
N ALA A 204 6.30 -17.25 4.30
CA ALA A 204 7.15 -18.17 5.04
C ALA A 204 8.53 -18.34 4.37
N ALA A 205 8.56 -18.48 3.02
CA ALA A 205 9.79 -18.56 2.26
C ALA A 205 10.61 -17.27 2.30
N LEU A 206 9.96 -16.11 2.21
CA LEU A 206 10.62 -14.80 2.34
C LEU A 206 11.23 -14.61 3.73
N PHE A 207 10.51 -15.01 4.79
CA PHE A 207 11.02 -15.01 6.15
C PHE A 207 12.28 -15.90 6.25
N MET A 208 12.19 -17.14 5.76
CA MET A 208 13.30 -18.09 5.76
C MET A 208 14.51 -17.52 5.01
N TYR A 209 14.30 -16.97 3.82
CA TYR A 209 15.38 -16.33 3.05
C TYR A 209 16.04 -15.20 3.82
N LYS A 210 15.24 -14.28 4.40
CA LYS A 210 15.73 -13.09 5.10
C LYS A 210 16.55 -13.45 6.35
N TYR A 211 16.09 -14.40 7.12
CA TYR A 211 16.65 -14.69 8.43
C TYR A 211 17.68 -15.83 8.44
N TYR A 212 17.64 -16.72 7.47
CA TYR A 212 18.57 -17.86 7.37
C TYR A 212 19.43 -17.80 6.11
N CYS A 213 18.86 -17.86 4.90
CA CYS A 213 19.62 -17.99 3.67
C CYS A 213 20.54 -16.79 3.41
N ARG A 214 19.99 -15.58 3.45
CA ARG A 214 20.76 -14.34 3.25
C ARG A 214 21.89 -14.17 4.28
N ARG A 215 21.70 -14.69 5.48
CA ARG A 215 22.66 -14.62 6.60
C ARG A 215 23.59 -15.83 6.65
N ARG A 216 23.48 -16.77 5.72
CA ARG A 216 24.25 -18.02 5.66
C ARG A 216 24.16 -18.87 6.95
N ARG A 217 23.00 -18.82 7.65
CA ARG A 217 22.75 -19.57 8.90
C ARG A 217 22.19 -20.96 8.59
N CYS A 218 22.84 -21.71 7.70
CA CYS A 218 22.36 -23.02 7.26
C CYS A 218 22.31 -24.03 8.40
N LEU A 219 23.29 -24.02 9.31
CA LEU A 219 23.37 -24.95 10.44
C LEU A 219 22.24 -24.77 11.47
N GLU A 220 21.56 -23.60 11.46
CA GLU A 220 20.40 -23.30 12.29
C GLU A 220 19.07 -23.49 11.52
N CYS A 221 19.14 -23.73 10.21
CA CYS A 221 17.97 -23.89 9.37
C CYS A 221 17.45 -25.34 9.44
N ARG A 222 16.23 -25.52 9.91
CA ARG A 222 15.60 -26.85 10.05
C ARG A 222 15.53 -27.60 8.71
N ILE A 223 15.30 -26.89 7.60
CA ILE A 223 15.26 -27.52 6.27
C ILE A 223 16.64 -28.08 5.90
N TYR A 224 17.70 -27.29 6.07
CA TYR A 224 19.06 -27.75 5.81
C TYR A 224 19.43 -28.98 6.68
N LEU A 225 19.08 -28.95 7.96
CA LEU A 225 19.35 -30.06 8.88
C LEU A 225 18.61 -31.34 8.49
N LEU A 226 17.38 -31.22 7.95
CA LEU A 226 16.62 -32.36 7.45
C LEU A 226 17.23 -32.94 6.16
N LEU A 227 17.66 -32.06 5.24
CA LEU A 227 18.28 -32.47 3.97
C LEU A 227 19.67 -33.11 4.21
N SER A 228 20.48 -32.55 5.12
CA SER A 228 21.81 -33.12 5.44
C SER A 228 21.72 -34.51 6.06
N LYS A 229 20.70 -34.78 6.87
CA LYS A 229 20.45 -36.12 7.44
C LYS A 229 20.07 -37.16 6.37
N ARG A 230 19.32 -36.77 5.33
CA ARG A 230 18.94 -37.66 4.21
C ARG A 230 20.14 -38.05 3.33
N ASN A 231 21.16 -37.19 3.23
CA ASN A 231 22.35 -37.47 2.43
C ASN A 231 23.42 -38.25 3.21
N SER A 232 23.19 -38.52 4.50
CA SER A 232 24.11 -39.27 5.37
C SER A 232 23.61 -40.68 5.65
N SER A 233 22.51 -41.08 5.07
CA SER A 233 21.93 -42.45 5.07
C SER A 233 21.91 -43.02 3.65
#